data_2dc07e8b37fb04c3b82ed76b83ae7631
#
_entry.id   2dc07e8b37fb04c3b82ed76b83ae7631
#
_cell.length_a   1.000
_cell.length_b   1.000
_cell.length_c   1.000
_cell.angle_alpha   90.00
_cell.angle_beta   90.00
_cell.angle_gamma   90.00
#
_symmetry.space_group_name_H-M   'P 1'
#
loop_
_entity.id
_entity.type
_entity.pdbx_description
1 polymer ?
#
loop_
_entity_poly.entity_id
_entity_poly.type
_entity_poly.pdbx_seq_one_letter_code
_entity_poly.pdbx_strand_id
1 'polypeptide(L)'
;MSSSADSLSVFFLAQDEQTAASVMDQLVAFIGRAASSLDFALYDMRLNDTLRAQLLSALQERAAAGVQIRFCYDGDKPYVPHLAAGQDPAPAGTGAMIHSLGFPYRRIGGMKLMHHKFIVRDRSAVWTGSLNLTDDAFTLMENNVVQIDSTALAASYTAEFEELWKKGNFENTGQITTEAVALVFAGQAVSARVMFAPGCGLQIDAEIARRVRAAQRRVRICSLLINSGTLIAALLDLLNAGRVEVSGIYDSTQMEDVFRQWEEVPSNRWKVPGVHEIIARAKLVGKNSTPYTPTGRHDFMHNKILVVDDTVITGSYNFSRSAQFNAENILFLESAALAESYSFYIDHLEKKYRPAAAH
;
A
#
# COMPACT_ATOMS: atom_id res chain seq x y z
N MET A 1 -23.12 25.07 -10.81
CA MET A 1 -22.53 23.72 -10.93
C MET A 1 -22.54 23.12 -9.54
N SER A 2 -23.34 22.10 -9.30
CA SER A 2 -23.35 21.40 -7.99
C SER A 2 -21.97 20.74 -7.82
N SER A 3 -21.16 21.19 -6.86
CA SER A 3 -19.95 20.50 -6.48
C SER A 3 -20.38 19.14 -5.97
N SER A 4 -20.03 18.08 -6.67
CA SER A 4 -20.17 16.72 -6.12
C SER A 4 -19.41 16.69 -4.80
N ALA A 5 -20.03 16.15 -3.75
CA ALA A 5 -19.35 15.98 -2.46
C ALA A 5 -18.07 15.15 -2.67
N ASP A 6 -16.99 15.53 -1.97
CA ASP A 6 -15.75 14.76 -1.95
C ASP A 6 -16.07 13.32 -1.60
N SER A 7 -15.54 12.37 -2.35
CA SER A 7 -15.95 10.98 -2.27
C SER A 7 -14.78 9.99 -2.26
N LEU A 8 -15.06 8.80 -1.73
CA LEU A 8 -14.12 7.70 -1.66
C LEU A 8 -14.80 6.43 -2.16
N SER A 9 -14.08 5.64 -2.93
CA SER A 9 -14.45 4.28 -3.27
C SER A 9 -13.28 3.32 -3.04
N VAL A 10 -13.60 2.06 -2.79
CA VAL A 10 -12.60 1.00 -2.59
C VAL A 10 -12.93 -0.18 -3.45
N PHE A 11 -11.91 -0.88 -3.91
CA PHE A 11 -12.06 -2.21 -4.44
C PHE A 11 -10.97 -3.14 -3.92
N PHE A 12 -11.34 -4.38 -3.73
CA PHE A 12 -10.51 -5.41 -3.14
C PHE A 12 -10.13 -6.44 -4.18
N LEU A 13 -8.91 -6.96 -4.07
CA LEU A 13 -8.40 -8.03 -4.91
C LEU A 13 -8.09 -9.25 -4.04
N ALA A 14 -8.57 -10.40 -4.49
CA ALA A 14 -8.23 -11.68 -3.90
C ALA A 14 -7.79 -12.64 -5.01
N GLN A 15 -6.75 -13.40 -4.76
CA GLN A 15 -6.20 -14.36 -5.73
C GLN A 15 -7.31 -15.20 -6.38
N ASP A 16 -7.24 -15.35 -7.70
CA ASP A 16 -8.20 -16.13 -8.52
C ASP A 16 -9.66 -15.62 -8.54
N GLU A 17 -9.94 -14.42 -8.03
CA GLU A 17 -11.30 -13.84 -8.00
C GLU A 17 -11.47 -12.64 -8.94
N GLN A 18 -10.41 -12.11 -9.48
CA GLN A 18 -10.41 -11.08 -10.52
C GLN A 18 -9.52 -11.48 -11.70
N THR A 19 -9.71 -10.82 -12.81
CA THR A 19 -8.83 -10.93 -13.97
C THR A 19 -7.92 -9.70 -14.07
N ALA A 20 -6.73 -9.86 -14.65
CA ALA A 20 -5.85 -8.73 -14.91
C ALA A 20 -6.53 -7.64 -15.78
N ALA A 21 -7.39 -8.06 -16.73
CA ALA A 21 -8.16 -7.15 -17.55
C ALA A 21 -9.12 -6.29 -16.71
N SER A 22 -9.87 -6.91 -15.78
CA SER A 22 -10.82 -6.15 -14.94
C SER A 22 -10.13 -5.14 -14.04
N VAL A 23 -8.93 -5.43 -13.55
CA VAL A 23 -8.12 -4.48 -12.76
C VAL A 23 -7.59 -3.36 -13.63
N MET A 24 -7.10 -3.70 -14.83
CA MET A 24 -6.64 -2.69 -15.79
C MET A 24 -7.79 -1.77 -16.24
N ASP A 25 -9.00 -2.30 -16.45
CA ASP A 25 -10.18 -1.49 -16.80
C ASP A 25 -10.51 -0.45 -15.72
N GLN A 26 -10.38 -0.79 -14.44
CA GLN A 26 -10.54 0.17 -13.34
C GLN A 26 -9.47 1.27 -13.40
N LEU A 27 -8.22 0.90 -13.65
CA LEU A 27 -7.12 1.85 -13.77
C LEU A 27 -7.32 2.77 -14.98
N VAL A 28 -7.67 2.21 -16.14
CA VAL A 28 -7.94 2.95 -17.37
C VAL A 28 -9.15 3.88 -17.19
N ALA A 29 -10.19 3.44 -16.49
CA ALA A 29 -11.33 4.30 -16.18
C ALA A 29 -10.94 5.49 -15.27
N PHE A 30 -10.02 5.29 -14.32
CA PHE A 30 -9.47 6.39 -13.53
C PHE A 30 -8.65 7.37 -14.38
N ILE A 31 -7.75 6.86 -15.22
CA ILE A 31 -6.89 7.62 -16.14
C ILE A 31 -7.73 8.39 -17.16
N GLY A 32 -8.72 7.74 -17.74
CA GLY A 32 -9.58 8.30 -18.80
C GLY A 32 -10.36 9.55 -18.40
N ARG A 33 -10.53 9.78 -17.11
CA ARG A 33 -11.18 11.01 -16.58
C ARG A 33 -10.21 12.20 -16.44
N ALA A 34 -8.93 12.03 -16.74
CA ALA A 34 -7.94 13.11 -16.63
C ALA A 34 -8.21 14.22 -17.67
N ALA A 35 -8.18 15.47 -17.21
CA ALA A 35 -8.38 16.66 -18.03
C ALA A 35 -7.14 17.54 -18.13
N SER A 36 -6.23 17.50 -17.16
CA SER A 36 -5.05 18.38 -17.11
C SER A 36 -3.75 17.67 -16.76
N SER A 37 -3.76 16.71 -15.82
CA SER A 37 -2.52 16.07 -15.39
C SER A 37 -2.72 14.65 -14.83
N LEU A 38 -1.68 13.83 -14.99
CA LEU A 38 -1.52 12.51 -14.37
C LEU A 38 -0.09 12.39 -13.83
N ASP A 39 0.03 12.27 -12.52
CA ASP A 39 1.31 12.14 -11.82
C ASP A 39 1.38 10.78 -11.12
N PHE A 40 2.29 9.93 -11.58
CA PHE A 40 2.48 8.55 -11.11
C PHE A 40 3.70 8.48 -10.19
N ALA A 41 3.52 7.98 -8.95
CA ALA A 41 4.62 7.60 -8.06
C ALA A 41 4.53 6.10 -7.80
N LEU A 42 5.42 5.32 -8.42
CA LEU A 42 5.31 3.87 -8.53
C LEU A 42 6.58 3.18 -8.06
N TYR A 43 6.43 2.22 -7.15
CA TYR A 43 7.51 1.35 -6.72
C TYR A 43 7.84 0.31 -7.79
N ASP A 44 6.82 -0.40 -8.31
CA ASP A 44 6.97 -1.51 -9.23
C ASP A 44 5.93 -1.44 -10.35
N MET A 45 6.41 -1.50 -11.59
CA MET A 45 5.58 -1.51 -12.78
C MET A 45 6.16 -2.49 -13.80
N ARG A 46 5.51 -3.64 -13.94
CA ARG A 46 5.91 -4.72 -14.87
C ARG A 46 4.65 -5.39 -15.40
N LEU A 47 4.25 -5.00 -16.58
CA LEU A 47 3.04 -5.46 -17.26
C LEU A 47 3.42 -6.27 -18.50
N ASN A 48 2.68 -7.34 -18.78
CA ASN A 48 2.78 -8.04 -20.05
C ASN A 48 2.38 -7.13 -21.22
N ASP A 49 2.67 -7.56 -22.43
CA ASP A 49 2.47 -6.73 -23.62
C ASP A 49 1.02 -6.28 -23.81
N THR A 50 0.03 -7.13 -23.47
CA THR A 50 -1.38 -6.79 -23.59
C THR A 50 -1.80 -5.69 -22.64
N LEU A 51 -1.48 -5.83 -21.35
CA LEU A 51 -1.81 -4.83 -20.33
C LEU A 51 -1.03 -3.54 -20.55
N ARG A 52 0.24 -3.65 -20.97
CA ARG A 52 1.05 -2.50 -21.35
C ARG A 52 0.44 -1.72 -22.51
N ALA A 53 0.00 -2.42 -23.55
CA ALA A 53 -0.63 -1.79 -24.71
C ALA A 53 -1.94 -1.08 -24.34
N GLN A 54 -2.77 -1.69 -23.50
CA GLN A 54 -4.00 -1.08 -23.01
C GLN A 54 -3.74 0.18 -22.19
N LEU A 55 -2.79 0.14 -21.26
CA LEU A 55 -2.38 1.31 -20.48
C LEU A 55 -1.79 2.41 -21.38
N LEU A 56 -0.87 2.06 -22.29
CA LEU A 56 -0.24 3.01 -23.20
C LEU A 56 -1.28 3.70 -24.08
N SER A 57 -2.26 2.98 -24.61
CA SER A 57 -3.35 3.55 -25.40
C SER A 57 -4.14 4.61 -24.62
N ALA A 58 -4.51 4.30 -23.36
CA ALA A 58 -5.22 5.25 -22.50
C ALA A 58 -4.39 6.51 -22.19
N LEU A 59 -3.08 6.34 -21.93
CA LEU A 59 -2.19 7.46 -21.68
C LEU A 59 -1.99 8.32 -22.92
N GLN A 60 -1.82 7.71 -24.11
CA GLN A 60 -1.67 8.42 -25.39
C GLN A 60 -2.93 9.21 -25.73
N GLU A 61 -4.11 8.65 -25.49
CA GLU A 61 -5.38 9.36 -25.68
C GLU A 61 -5.46 10.62 -24.79
N ARG A 62 -5.07 10.51 -23.54
CA ARG A 62 -5.06 11.68 -22.63
C ARG A 62 -3.98 12.69 -23.02
N ALA A 63 -2.79 12.24 -23.41
CA ALA A 63 -1.73 13.13 -23.90
C ALA A 63 -2.15 13.88 -25.16
N ALA A 64 -2.83 13.22 -26.10
CA ALA A 64 -3.39 13.85 -27.29
C ALA A 64 -4.47 14.91 -26.95
N ALA A 65 -5.18 14.74 -25.82
CA ALA A 65 -6.11 15.74 -25.27
C ALA A 65 -5.43 16.86 -24.48
N GLY A 66 -4.08 16.89 -24.41
CA GLY A 66 -3.31 17.94 -23.72
C GLY A 66 -3.01 17.65 -22.25
N VAL A 67 -3.30 16.46 -21.73
CA VAL A 67 -2.99 16.07 -20.34
C VAL A 67 -1.49 15.90 -20.17
N GLN A 68 -0.91 16.54 -19.15
CA GLN A 68 0.48 16.32 -18.75
C GLN A 68 0.60 15.00 -17.99
N ILE A 69 1.57 14.16 -18.38
CA ILE A 69 1.80 12.85 -17.78
C ILE A 69 3.24 12.76 -17.30
N ARG A 70 3.44 12.39 -16.02
CA ARG A 70 4.77 12.28 -15.40
C ARG A 70 4.86 11.02 -14.53
N PHE A 71 6.05 10.41 -14.50
CA PHE A 71 6.33 9.21 -13.70
C PHE A 71 7.50 9.44 -12.75
N CYS A 72 7.30 9.18 -11.45
CA CYS A 72 8.36 8.94 -10.49
C CYS A 72 8.41 7.44 -10.20
N TYR A 73 9.59 6.83 -10.18
CA TYR A 73 9.75 5.42 -9.86
C TYR A 73 10.97 5.16 -8.99
N ASP A 74 10.96 4.02 -8.26
CA ASP A 74 12.06 3.65 -7.37
C ASP A 74 13.37 3.50 -8.14
N GLY A 75 14.38 4.19 -7.68
CA GLY A 75 15.69 4.24 -8.30
C GLY A 75 16.77 3.49 -7.53
N ASP A 76 18.02 3.75 -7.90
CA ASP A 76 19.18 3.14 -7.27
C ASP A 76 19.27 3.48 -5.79
N LYS A 77 19.61 2.49 -5.00
CA LYS A 77 20.17 2.72 -3.68
C LYS A 77 21.60 3.28 -3.85
N PRO A 78 21.94 4.40 -3.18
CA PRO A 78 23.26 5.04 -3.35
C PRO A 78 24.46 4.13 -3.11
N TYR A 79 24.24 3.01 -2.43
CA TYR A 79 25.28 2.07 -2.02
C TYR A 79 25.20 0.69 -2.67
N VAL A 80 24.45 0.53 -3.75
CA VAL A 80 24.59 -0.68 -4.56
C VAL A 80 25.79 -0.46 -5.49
N PRO A 81 27.01 -0.84 -5.08
CA PRO A 81 28.14 -0.77 -5.97
C PRO A 81 27.88 -1.74 -7.12
N HIS A 82 28.13 -1.32 -8.34
CA HIS A 82 28.22 -2.19 -9.50
C HIS A 82 26.93 -2.76 -10.09
N LEU A 83 25.86 -1.95 -10.18
CA LEU A 83 24.89 -2.24 -11.22
C LEU A 83 25.56 -2.01 -12.58
N ALA A 84 25.66 -3.05 -13.39
CA ALA A 84 26.14 -2.91 -14.75
C ALA A 84 25.27 -1.90 -15.49
N ALA A 85 25.86 -1.15 -16.45
CA ALA A 85 25.11 -0.22 -17.26
C ALA A 85 23.88 -0.91 -17.89
N GLY A 86 22.68 -0.39 -17.63
CA GLY A 86 21.41 -0.97 -18.08
C GLY A 86 20.72 -1.90 -17.10
N GLN A 87 21.26 -2.14 -15.90
CA GLN A 87 20.54 -2.84 -14.83
C GLN A 87 19.67 -1.85 -14.02
N ASP A 88 18.41 -2.24 -13.79
CA ASP A 88 17.49 -1.52 -12.93
C ASP A 88 17.55 -2.13 -11.53
N PRO A 89 17.93 -1.37 -10.49
CA PRO A 89 18.25 -1.93 -9.19
C PRO A 89 17.05 -2.40 -8.37
N ALA A 90 15.87 -1.91 -8.66
CA ALA A 90 14.71 -2.30 -7.88
C ALA A 90 13.40 -1.74 -8.48
N PRO A 91 12.39 -2.55 -8.60
CA PRO A 91 12.40 -3.95 -9.02
C PRO A 91 12.85 -4.06 -10.48
N ALA A 92 13.56 -5.12 -10.81
CA ALA A 92 14.11 -5.31 -12.16
C ALA A 92 13.00 -5.19 -13.22
N GLY A 93 13.24 -4.36 -14.24
CA GLY A 93 12.34 -4.14 -15.37
C GLY A 93 11.40 -2.92 -15.23
N THR A 94 11.21 -2.36 -14.05
CA THR A 94 10.33 -1.19 -13.85
C THR A 94 10.82 0.03 -14.63
N GLY A 95 12.10 0.37 -14.57
CA GLY A 95 12.66 1.48 -15.33
C GLY A 95 12.50 1.29 -16.82
N ALA A 96 12.84 0.12 -17.36
CA ALA A 96 12.68 -0.21 -18.76
C ALA A 96 11.21 -0.08 -19.22
N MET A 97 10.27 -0.55 -18.40
CA MET A 97 8.84 -0.45 -18.66
C MET A 97 8.40 1.02 -18.76
N ILE A 98 8.71 1.84 -17.76
CA ILE A 98 8.32 3.25 -17.73
C ILE A 98 8.95 4.02 -18.88
N HIS A 99 10.22 3.79 -19.17
CA HIS A 99 10.91 4.43 -20.31
C HIS A 99 10.24 4.08 -21.64
N SER A 100 9.77 2.85 -21.80
CA SER A 100 9.10 2.39 -23.03
C SER A 100 7.74 3.07 -23.28
N LEU A 101 7.15 3.73 -22.29
CA LEU A 101 5.90 4.48 -22.47
C LEU A 101 6.10 5.83 -23.17
N GLY A 102 7.34 6.38 -23.17
CA GLY A 102 7.67 7.61 -23.89
C GLY A 102 7.23 8.91 -23.20
N PHE A 103 6.81 8.87 -21.93
CA PHE A 103 6.44 10.05 -21.15
C PHE A 103 7.57 10.55 -20.25
N PRO A 104 7.55 11.82 -19.80
CA PRO A 104 8.51 12.32 -18.82
C PRO A 104 8.55 11.46 -17.56
N TYR A 105 9.75 11.11 -17.14
CA TYR A 105 9.96 10.31 -15.93
C TYR A 105 11.11 10.83 -15.09
N ARG A 106 11.09 10.46 -13.81
CA ARG A 106 12.19 10.69 -12.89
C ARG A 106 12.45 9.48 -12.02
N ARG A 107 13.69 9.04 -12.03
CA ARG A 107 14.20 8.02 -11.15
C ARG A 107 14.45 8.64 -9.78
N ILE A 108 13.93 8.01 -8.72
CA ILE A 108 13.98 8.55 -7.35
C ILE A 108 14.97 7.72 -6.54
N GLY A 109 16.08 8.34 -6.17
CA GLY A 109 17.10 7.74 -5.33
C GLY A 109 16.78 7.82 -3.84
N GLY A 110 17.57 7.13 -3.03
CA GLY A 110 17.51 7.16 -1.56
C GLY A 110 18.11 5.91 -0.93
N MET A 111 18.33 5.95 0.41
CA MET A 111 18.93 4.84 1.18
C MET A 111 18.00 3.63 1.31
N LYS A 112 16.70 3.82 1.16
CA LYS A 112 15.65 2.83 1.28
C LYS A 112 14.85 2.78 -0.02
N LEU A 113 13.55 2.43 0.03
CA LEU A 113 12.71 2.28 -1.15
C LEU A 113 11.81 3.51 -1.34
N MET A 114 11.66 3.96 -2.59
CA MET A 114 10.54 4.79 -2.98
C MET A 114 9.34 3.86 -3.21
N HIS A 115 8.64 3.52 -2.13
CA HIS A 115 7.66 2.44 -2.11
C HIS A 115 6.21 2.92 -2.32
N HIS A 116 6.03 4.14 -2.82
CA HIS A 116 4.71 4.64 -3.19
C HIS A 116 4.03 3.83 -4.28
N LYS A 117 2.70 3.87 -4.30
CA LYS A 117 1.81 3.26 -5.27
C LYS A 117 0.62 4.17 -5.44
N PHE A 118 0.87 5.42 -5.88
CA PHE A 118 -0.22 6.36 -6.08
C PHE A 118 -0.17 7.06 -7.44
N ILE A 119 -1.34 7.50 -7.86
CA ILE A 119 -1.52 8.33 -9.04
C ILE A 119 -2.37 9.53 -8.62
N VAL A 120 -1.91 10.73 -8.93
CA VAL A 120 -2.71 11.95 -8.78
C VAL A 120 -3.25 12.35 -10.15
N ARG A 121 -4.57 12.53 -10.25
CA ARG A 121 -5.27 13.02 -11.42
C ARG A 121 -5.75 14.44 -11.18
N ASP A 122 -5.36 15.35 -12.07
CA ASP A 122 -5.85 16.74 -12.10
C ASP A 122 -5.70 17.51 -10.78
N ARG A 123 -4.79 17.07 -9.90
CA ARG A 123 -4.62 17.59 -8.53
C ARG A 123 -5.91 17.58 -7.71
N SER A 124 -6.87 16.74 -8.09
CA SER A 124 -8.21 16.68 -7.50
C SER A 124 -8.65 15.27 -7.14
N ALA A 125 -7.98 14.25 -7.65
CA ALA A 125 -8.29 12.86 -7.34
C ALA A 125 -7.02 12.02 -7.15
N VAL A 126 -7.12 10.97 -6.34
CA VAL A 126 -6.02 10.06 -6.00
C VAL A 126 -6.47 8.62 -6.19
N TRP A 127 -5.60 7.82 -6.80
CA TRP A 127 -5.60 6.37 -6.76
C TRP A 127 -4.45 5.94 -5.86
N THR A 128 -4.70 5.12 -4.85
CA THR A 128 -3.67 4.63 -3.93
C THR A 128 -4.06 3.31 -3.30
N GLY A 129 -3.22 2.74 -2.44
CA GLY A 129 -3.45 1.47 -1.76
C GLY A 129 -2.21 0.59 -1.76
N SER A 130 -2.40 -0.72 -1.75
CA SER A 130 -1.30 -1.68 -1.73
C SER A 130 -0.85 -2.16 -3.11
N LEU A 131 -1.62 -1.88 -4.16
CA LEU A 131 -1.48 -2.45 -5.50
C LEU A 131 -0.27 -1.89 -6.26
N ASN A 132 0.69 -2.75 -6.61
CA ASN A 132 1.69 -2.47 -7.65
C ASN A 132 1.07 -2.62 -9.04
N LEU A 133 1.64 -2.00 -10.05
CA LEU A 133 1.21 -2.17 -11.44
C LEU A 133 1.97 -3.34 -12.09
N THR A 134 1.71 -4.56 -11.62
CA THR A 134 2.34 -5.78 -12.13
C THR A 134 1.30 -6.86 -12.41
N ASP A 135 1.60 -7.78 -13.31
CA ASP A 135 0.71 -8.90 -13.65
C ASP A 135 0.34 -9.72 -12.41
N ASP A 136 1.34 -10.04 -11.57
CA ASP A 136 1.14 -10.79 -10.34
C ASP A 136 0.24 -10.04 -9.34
N ALA A 137 0.45 -8.72 -9.21
CA ALA A 137 -0.36 -7.91 -8.31
C ALA A 137 -1.82 -7.82 -8.77
N PHE A 138 -2.08 -7.94 -10.07
CA PHE A 138 -3.42 -7.87 -10.66
C PHE A 138 -4.18 -9.20 -10.54
N THR A 139 -3.47 -10.33 -10.39
CA THR A 139 -4.09 -11.67 -10.47
C THR A 139 -3.87 -12.55 -9.25
N LEU A 140 -2.70 -12.49 -8.64
CA LEU A 140 -2.22 -13.47 -7.66
C LEU A 140 -2.14 -12.95 -6.22
N MET A 141 -2.02 -11.62 -6.05
CA MET A 141 -1.87 -11.03 -4.73
C MET A 141 -3.20 -10.51 -4.18
N GLU A 142 -3.37 -10.60 -2.88
CA GLU A 142 -4.40 -9.84 -2.16
C GLU A 142 -3.96 -8.40 -2.03
N ASN A 143 -4.75 -7.50 -2.58
CA ASN A 143 -4.52 -6.07 -2.57
C ASN A 143 -5.80 -5.30 -2.29
N ASN A 144 -5.66 -4.03 -1.96
CA ASN A 144 -6.77 -3.08 -1.97
C ASN A 144 -6.36 -1.79 -2.69
N VAL A 145 -7.35 -1.16 -3.28
CA VAL A 145 -7.21 0.17 -3.90
C VAL A 145 -8.26 1.10 -3.32
N VAL A 146 -7.82 2.31 -3.05
CA VAL A 146 -8.65 3.43 -2.62
C VAL A 146 -8.59 4.50 -3.70
N GLN A 147 -9.74 4.85 -4.27
CA GLN A 147 -9.91 6.01 -5.14
C GLN A 147 -10.57 7.12 -4.35
N ILE A 148 -10.01 8.32 -4.42
CA ILE A 148 -10.49 9.48 -3.67
C ILE A 148 -10.66 10.63 -4.65
N ASP A 149 -11.87 11.15 -4.77
CA ASP A 149 -12.17 12.38 -5.47
C ASP A 149 -12.28 13.50 -4.41
N SER A 150 -11.17 14.20 -4.12
CA SER A 150 -11.07 15.30 -3.16
C SER A 150 -9.84 16.15 -3.46
N THR A 151 -10.06 17.41 -3.76
CA THR A 151 -8.98 18.37 -4.03
C THR A 151 -8.10 18.59 -2.80
N ALA A 152 -8.68 18.61 -1.61
CA ALA A 152 -7.95 18.83 -0.37
C ALA A 152 -6.97 17.65 -0.09
N LEU A 153 -7.43 16.41 -0.24
CA LEU A 153 -6.56 15.26 -0.04
C LEU A 153 -5.55 15.09 -1.18
N ALA A 154 -5.97 15.32 -2.42
CA ALA A 154 -5.09 15.28 -3.59
C ALA A 154 -3.97 16.32 -3.52
N ALA A 155 -4.18 17.46 -2.86
CA ALA A 155 -3.14 18.47 -2.65
C ALA A 155 -1.96 17.91 -1.86
N SER A 156 -2.19 17.07 -0.86
CA SER A 156 -1.13 16.42 -0.07
C SER A 156 -0.31 15.43 -0.91
N TYR A 157 -0.97 14.61 -1.72
CA TYR A 157 -0.29 13.70 -2.65
C TYR A 157 0.46 14.44 -3.76
N THR A 158 -0.10 15.56 -4.23
CA THR A 158 0.56 16.45 -5.19
C THR A 158 1.83 17.04 -4.59
N ALA A 159 1.78 17.50 -3.34
CA ALA A 159 2.96 18.06 -2.66
C ALA A 159 4.07 17.00 -2.52
N GLU A 160 3.73 15.77 -2.11
CA GLU A 160 4.69 14.66 -2.06
C GLU A 160 5.27 14.35 -3.43
N PHE A 161 4.43 14.26 -4.46
CA PHE A 161 4.91 14.03 -5.83
C PHE A 161 5.86 15.13 -6.31
N GLU A 162 5.53 16.40 -6.08
CA GLU A 162 6.36 17.53 -6.49
C GLU A 162 7.70 17.57 -5.73
N GLU A 163 7.74 17.16 -4.45
CA GLU A 163 8.99 16.98 -3.74
C GLU A 163 9.88 15.91 -4.38
N LEU A 164 9.33 14.74 -4.67
CA LEU A 164 10.01 13.66 -5.36
C LEU A 164 10.50 14.10 -6.75
N TRP A 165 9.61 14.72 -7.51
CA TRP A 165 9.90 15.19 -8.87
C TRP A 165 11.03 16.23 -8.87
N LYS A 166 11.00 17.18 -7.96
CA LYS A 166 12.00 18.25 -7.85
C LYS A 166 13.35 17.75 -7.35
N LYS A 167 13.34 16.93 -6.30
CA LYS A 167 14.56 16.47 -5.63
C LYS A 167 15.25 15.31 -6.37
N GLY A 168 14.50 14.39 -7.00
CA GLY A 168 15.02 13.12 -7.52
C GLY A 168 15.51 12.16 -6.44
N ASN A 169 15.12 12.42 -5.19
CA ASN A 169 15.48 11.67 -4.01
C ASN A 169 14.34 11.83 -2.99
N PHE A 170 14.04 10.77 -2.22
CA PHE A 170 12.95 10.80 -1.24
C PHE A 170 13.42 11.10 0.19
N GLU A 171 14.71 11.19 0.45
CA GLU A 171 15.19 11.51 1.79
C GLU A 171 14.71 12.90 2.21
N ASN A 172 14.16 12.99 3.41
CA ASN A 172 13.53 14.19 3.95
C ASN A 172 12.31 14.70 3.12
N THR A 173 11.63 13.82 2.36
CA THR A 173 10.28 14.11 1.84
C THR A 173 9.21 13.69 2.84
N GLY A 174 7.95 14.01 2.55
CA GLY A 174 6.81 13.55 3.33
C GLY A 174 6.63 14.24 4.69
N GLN A 175 7.26 15.40 4.92
CA GLN A 175 7.01 16.22 6.11
C GLN A 175 5.72 17.05 5.96
N ILE A 176 4.68 16.39 5.44
CA ILE A 176 3.41 17.02 5.14
C ILE A 176 2.45 16.72 6.27
N THR A 177 2.06 17.76 7.01
CA THR A 177 0.99 17.65 8.01
C THR A 177 -0.34 17.88 7.32
N THR A 178 -1.23 16.89 7.39
CA THR A 178 -2.57 16.99 6.84
C THR A 178 -3.59 17.03 7.95
N GLU A 179 -4.57 17.93 7.81
CA GLU A 179 -5.80 17.88 8.61
C GLU A 179 -6.72 16.79 8.06
N ALA A 180 -7.69 16.39 8.88
CA ALA A 180 -8.69 15.45 8.44
C ALA A 180 -9.65 16.11 7.43
N VAL A 181 -9.91 15.42 6.34
CA VAL A 181 -10.82 15.84 5.26
C VAL A 181 -12.11 15.04 5.34
N ALA A 182 -13.24 15.68 5.19
CA ALA A 182 -14.53 15.02 5.13
C ALA A 182 -14.80 14.48 3.73
N LEU A 183 -15.08 13.18 3.64
CA LEU A 183 -15.44 12.48 2.40
C LEU A 183 -16.76 11.74 2.59
N VAL A 184 -17.27 11.15 1.52
CA VAL A 184 -18.45 10.28 1.53
C VAL A 184 -18.10 8.91 0.95
N PHE A 185 -18.45 7.83 1.65
CA PHE A 185 -18.40 6.45 1.20
C PHE A 185 -19.78 5.81 1.32
N ALA A 186 -20.34 5.33 0.21
CA ALA A 186 -21.66 4.70 0.17
C ALA A 186 -22.76 5.53 0.89
N GLY A 187 -22.72 6.86 0.73
CA GLY A 187 -23.65 7.78 1.38
C GLY A 187 -23.37 8.10 2.86
N GLN A 188 -22.30 7.55 3.43
CA GLN A 188 -21.92 7.76 4.83
C GLN A 188 -20.67 8.64 4.93
N ALA A 189 -20.58 9.44 5.99
CA ALA A 189 -19.43 10.32 6.22
C ALA A 189 -18.16 9.50 6.54
N VAL A 190 -17.03 9.97 6.00
CA VAL A 190 -15.69 9.47 6.29
C VAL A 190 -14.80 10.65 6.67
N SER A 191 -14.08 10.54 7.78
CA SER A 191 -13.00 11.47 8.11
C SER A 191 -11.69 10.84 7.62
N ALA A 192 -11.01 11.48 6.67
CA ALA A 192 -9.83 10.95 6.00
C ALA A 192 -8.59 11.80 6.27
N ARG A 193 -7.50 11.17 6.67
CA ARG A 193 -6.19 11.82 6.82
C ARG A 193 -5.10 10.96 6.17
N VAL A 194 -4.17 11.58 5.45
CA VAL A 194 -2.97 10.92 4.93
C VAL A 194 -1.74 11.38 5.70
N MET A 195 -0.78 10.48 5.85
CA MET A 195 0.58 10.78 6.31
C MET A 195 1.60 10.12 5.38
N PHE A 196 2.79 10.72 5.29
CA PHE A 196 3.86 10.23 4.44
C PHE A 196 5.11 9.92 5.24
N ALA A 197 5.80 8.85 4.89
CA ALA A 197 7.16 8.56 5.31
C ALA A 197 8.12 8.89 4.14
N PRO A 198 9.41 9.18 4.42
CA PRO A 198 10.06 9.09 5.74
C PRO A 198 9.78 10.26 6.69
N GLY A 199 9.28 11.40 6.21
CA GLY A 199 9.16 12.62 7.02
C GLY A 199 8.32 12.45 8.28
N CYS A 200 7.23 11.68 8.22
CA CYS A 200 6.37 11.36 9.36
C CYS A 200 6.48 9.88 9.81
N GLY A 201 7.52 9.14 9.39
CA GLY A 201 7.58 7.69 9.60
C GLY A 201 7.48 7.24 11.07
N LEU A 202 8.14 7.94 12.00
CA LEU A 202 8.04 7.66 13.44
C LEU A 202 6.66 8.01 13.99
N GLN A 203 6.08 9.12 13.54
CA GLN A 203 4.73 9.55 13.95
C GLN A 203 3.66 8.57 13.44
N ILE A 204 3.81 8.04 12.23
CA ILE A 204 2.94 7.01 11.67
C ILE A 204 2.93 5.77 12.58
N ASP A 205 4.11 5.24 12.90
CA ASP A 205 4.24 4.04 13.71
C ASP A 205 3.67 4.24 15.13
N ALA A 206 3.92 5.42 15.72
CA ALA A 206 3.36 5.80 17.02
C ALA A 206 1.84 5.95 16.99
N GLU A 207 1.27 6.54 15.94
CA GLU A 207 -0.17 6.73 15.78
C GLU A 207 -0.90 5.39 15.58
N ILE A 208 -0.33 4.47 14.79
CA ILE A 208 -0.86 3.11 14.65
C ILE A 208 -0.91 2.42 16.02
N ALA A 209 0.19 2.42 16.76
CA ALA A 209 0.27 1.77 18.06
C ALA A 209 -0.66 2.42 19.09
N ARG A 210 -0.79 3.74 19.07
CA ARG A 210 -1.73 4.48 19.94
C ARG A 210 -3.18 4.05 19.67
N ARG A 211 -3.57 3.96 18.39
CA ARG A 211 -4.93 3.53 18.02
C ARG A 211 -5.19 2.09 18.43
N VAL A 212 -4.24 1.19 18.18
CA VAL A 212 -4.36 -0.22 18.59
C VAL A 212 -4.54 -0.33 20.11
N ARG A 213 -3.73 0.36 20.93
CA ARG A 213 -3.89 0.35 22.40
C ARG A 213 -5.21 0.94 22.86
N ALA A 214 -5.75 1.92 22.11
CA ALA A 214 -7.01 2.58 22.44
C ALA A 214 -8.26 1.83 21.97
N ALA A 215 -8.10 0.73 21.24
CA ALA A 215 -9.21 -0.07 20.70
C ALA A 215 -10.18 -0.53 21.80
N GLN A 216 -11.48 -0.47 21.52
CA GLN A 216 -12.54 -0.81 22.45
C GLN A 216 -13.33 -2.06 22.05
N ARG A 217 -13.36 -2.41 20.77
CA ARG A 217 -14.20 -3.49 20.23
C ARG A 217 -13.40 -4.53 19.48
N ARG A 218 -12.62 -4.10 18.47
CA ARG A 218 -11.94 -5.01 17.56
C ARG A 218 -10.65 -4.41 16.98
N VAL A 219 -9.70 -5.30 16.69
CA VAL A 219 -8.58 -5.05 15.79
C VAL A 219 -8.53 -6.16 14.75
N ARG A 220 -8.64 -5.80 13.46
CA ARG A 220 -8.53 -6.75 12.36
C ARG A 220 -7.25 -6.45 11.58
N ILE A 221 -6.48 -7.49 11.30
CA ILE A 221 -5.19 -7.39 10.62
C ILE A 221 -5.30 -8.09 9.26
N CYS A 222 -4.87 -7.43 8.18
CA CYS A 222 -4.66 -8.07 6.90
C CYS A 222 -3.37 -7.51 6.31
N SER A 223 -2.27 -8.23 6.45
CA SER A 223 -0.95 -7.68 6.19
C SER A 223 0.05 -8.70 5.69
N LEU A 224 0.92 -8.25 4.78
CA LEU A 224 2.10 -9.00 4.37
C LEU A 224 2.98 -9.35 5.56
N LEU A 225 3.27 -8.36 6.42
CA LEU A 225 4.19 -8.48 7.55
C LEU A 225 3.61 -7.88 8.82
N ILE A 226 3.97 -8.46 9.97
CA ILE A 226 3.77 -7.91 11.32
C ILE A 226 5.15 -7.72 11.93
N ASN A 227 5.85 -6.64 11.55
CA ASN A 227 7.29 -6.48 11.80
C ASN A 227 7.65 -5.21 12.61
N SER A 228 6.72 -4.25 12.76
CA SER A 228 6.96 -3.09 13.62
C SER A 228 6.98 -3.51 15.09
N GLY A 229 8.09 -3.25 15.79
CA GLY A 229 8.20 -3.54 17.22
C GLY A 229 7.17 -2.80 18.06
N THR A 230 6.82 -1.59 17.67
CA THR A 230 5.81 -0.75 18.32
C THR A 230 4.41 -1.34 18.18
N LEU A 231 4.07 -1.83 16.97
CA LEU A 231 2.81 -2.52 16.72
C LEU A 231 2.73 -3.86 17.47
N ILE A 232 3.82 -4.67 17.44
CA ILE A 232 3.89 -5.94 18.18
C ILE A 232 3.62 -5.70 19.67
N ALA A 233 4.30 -4.72 20.28
CA ALA A 233 4.07 -4.38 21.68
C ALA A 233 2.62 -3.94 21.93
N ALA A 234 2.04 -3.10 21.07
CA ALA A 234 0.66 -2.65 21.22
C ALA A 234 -0.36 -3.80 21.14
N LEU A 235 -0.14 -4.76 20.24
CA LEU A 235 -0.99 -5.94 20.09
C LEU A 235 -0.88 -6.87 21.30
N LEU A 236 0.31 -7.07 21.86
CA LEU A 236 0.52 -7.86 23.07
C LEU A 236 -0.15 -7.20 24.27
N ASP A 237 0.01 -5.87 24.44
CA ASP A 237 -0.68 -5.11 25.49
C ASP A 237 -2.20 -5.30 25.40
N LEU A 238 -2.76 -5.23 24.18
CA LEU A 238 -4.18 -5.38 23.92
C LEU A 238 -4.68 -6.79 24.24
N LEU A 239 -3.95 -7.82 23.78
CA LEU A 239 -4.26 -9.23 24.05
C LEU A 239 -4.16 -9.53 25.54
N ASN A 240 -3.20 -8.95 26.26
CA ASN A 240 -3.08 -9.12 27.71
C ASN A 240 -4.25 -8.46 28.47
N ALA A 241 -4.76 -7.35 27.96
CA ALA A 241 -5.95 -6.72 28.54
C ALA A 241 -7.23 -7.56 28.33
N GLY A 242 -7.30 -8.42 27.31
CA GLY A 242 -8.35 -9.41 27.07
C GLY A 242 -9.75 -8.83 26.81
N ARG A 243 -9.84 -7.55 26.42
CA ARG A 243 -11.12 -6.82 26.28
C ARG A 243 -11.55 -6.60 24.85
N VAL A 244 -10.66 -6.82 23.90
CA VAL A 244 -10.85 -6.49 22.49
C VAL A 244 -10.60 -7.74 21.65
N GLU A 245 -11.46 -7.97 20.68
CA GLU A 245 -11.26 -9.03 19.69
C GLU A 245 -10.12 -8.65 18.74
N VAL A 246 -9.14 -9.57 18.59
CA VAL A 246 -8.06 -9.45 17.61
C VAL A 246 -8.12 -10.65 16.70
N SER A 247 -8.19 -10.41 15.38
CA SER A 247 -8.25 -11.48 14.36
C SER A 247 -7.68 -10.98 13.03
N GLY A 248 -7.60 -11.85 12.05
CA GLY A 248 -7.16 -11.46 10.70
C GLY A 248 -6.25 -12.47 10.02
N ILE A 249 -5.55 -11.99 9.01
CA ILE A 249 -4.73 -12.81 8.13
C ILE A 249 -3.37 -12.12 7.84
N TYR A 250 -2.34 -12.94 7.71
CA TYR A 250 -0.98 -12.50 7.39
C TYR A 250 -0.35 -13.45 6.36
N ASP A 251 0.80 -13.07 5.80
CA ASP A 251 1.59 -13.95 4.94
C ASP A 251 2.55 -14.80 5.79
N SER A 252 2.26 -16.10 5.93
CA SER A 252 3.07 -16.98 6.77
C SER A 252 4.46 -17.23 6.18
N THR A 253 4.56 -17.40 4.86
CA THR A 253 5.84 -17.65 4.19
C THR A 253 6.79 -16.46 4.33
N GLN A 254 6.28 -15.25 4.10
CA GLN A 254 7.10 -14.05 4.21
C GLN A 254 7.47 -13.72 5.66
N MET A 255 6.61 -14.08 6.62
CA MET A 255 6.93 -13.94 8.05
C MET A 255 7.99 -14.93 8.54
N GLU A 256 8.06 -16.14 7.99
CA GLU A 256 9.14 -17.09 8.31
C GLU A 256 10.51 -16.54 7.90
N ASP A 257 10.61 -15.85 6.75
CA ASP A 257 11.86 -15.19 6.37
C ASP A 257 12.23 -14.07 7.35
N VAL A 258 11.25 -13.31 7.84
CA VAL A 258 11.46 -12.29 8.86
C VAL A 258 11.90 -12.90 10.18
N PHE A 259 11.33 -14.03 10.61
CA PHE A 259 11.75 -14.73 11.83
C PHE A 259 13.21 -15.17 11.75
N ARG A 260 13.63 -15.76 10.63
CA ARG A 260 15.04 -16.14 10.41
C ARG A 260 15.97 -14.92 10.53
N GLN A 261 15.63 -13.82 9.87
CA GLN A 261 16.42 -12.58 9.97
C GLN A 261 16.48 -12.03 11.41
N TRP A 262 15.41 -12.15 12.20
CA TRP A 262 15.41 -11.69 13.58
C TRP A 262 16.24 -12.56 14.52
N GLU A 263 16.31 -13.85 14.28
CA GLU A 263 17.15 -14.77 15.05
C GLU A 263 18.65 -14.47 14.90
N GLU A 264 19.04 -13.95 13.72
CA GLU A 264 20.43 -13.54 13.45
C GLU A 264 20.79 -12.22 14.15
N VAL A 265 19.81 -11.37 14.47
CA VAL A 265 20.01 -10.05 15.07
C VAL A 265 19.58 -10.05 16.54
N PRO A 266 20.51 -10.04 17.52
CA PRO A 266 20.18 -10.17 18.95
C PRO A 266 19.11 -9.19 19.46
N SER A 267 19.14 -7.92 18.98
CA SER A 267 18.16 -6.89 19.38
C SER A 267 16.75 -7.12 18.84
N ASN A 268 16.55 -8.04 17.90
CA ASN A 268 15.25 -8.38 17.32
C ASN A 268 14.66 -9.70 17.82
N ARG A 269 15.47 -10.56 18.48
CA ARG A 269 15.05 -11.91 18.89
C ARG A 269 13.78 -11.92 19.74
N TRP A 270 13.56 -10.90 20.55
CA TRP A 270 12.36 -10.78 21.40
C TRP A 270 11.05 -10.71 20.59
N LYS A 271 11.12 -10.28 19.32
CA LYS A 271 9.95 -10.16 18.44
C LYS A 271 9.41 -11.53 18.01
N VAL A 272 10.28 -12.52 17.88
CA VAL A 272 9.90 -13.88 17.43
C VAL A 272 8.82 -14.48 18.34
N PRO A 273 9.06 -14.69 19.65
CA PRO A 273 8.03 -15.21 20.54
C PRO A 273 6.81 -14.27 20.63
N GLY A 274 7.01 -12.96 20.57
CA GLY A 274 5.91 -12.00 20.61
C GLY A 274 4.94 -12.14 19.42
N VAL A 275 5.44 -12.31 18.21
CA VAL A 275 4.57 -12.52 17.04
C VAL A 275 3.94 -13.90 17.06
N HIS A 276 4.65 -14.96 17.47
CA HIS A 276 4.04 -16.28 17.66
C HIS A 276 2.89 -16.24 18.68
N GLU A 277 3.06 -15.52 19.78
CA GLU A 277 1.99 -15.32 20.77
C GLU A 277 0.78 -14.60 20.18
N ILE A 278 1.01 -13.53 19.39
CA ILE A 278 -0.06 -12.81 18.68
C ILE A 278 -0.80 -13.75 17.73
N ILE A 279 -0.08 -14.49 16.88
CA ILE A 279 -0.67 -15.44 15.93
C ILE A 279 -1.54 -16.46 16.65
N ALA A 280 -1.03 -17.06 17.71
CA ALA A 280 -1.72 -18.11 18.47
C ALA A 280 -2.96 -17.58 19.19
N ARG A 281 -2.83 -16.47 19.94
CA ARG A 281 -3.93 -15.91 20.76
C ARG A 281 -5.00 -15.25 19.93
N ALA A 282 -4.63 -14.54 18.86
CA ALA A 282 -5.56 -13.91 17.93
C ALA A 282 -6.07 -14.91 16.86
N LYS A 283 -5.55 -16.14 16.84
CA LYS A 283 -5.90 -17.18 15.84
C LYS A 283 -5.78 -16.66 14.40
N LEU A 284 -4.71 -15.91 14.13
CA LEU A 284 -4.49 -15.35 12.80
C LEU A 284 -4.35 -16.45 11.77
N VAL A 285 -4.98 -16.27 10.62
CA VAL A 285 -4.87 -17.17 9.48
C VAL A 285 -3.59 -16.84 8.71
N GLY A 286 -2.79 -17.84 8.37
CA GLY A 286 -1.61 -17.69 7.52
C GLY A 286 -1.93 -18.03 6.07
N LYS A 287 -1.67 -17.10 5.13
CA LYS A 287 -1.58 -17.46 3.70
C LYS A 287 -0.18 -18.00 3.43
N ASN A 288 -0.10 -19.20 2.87
CA ASN A 288 1.15 -19.77 2.37
C ASN A 288 1.38 -19.24 0.96
N SER A 289 2.30 -18.31 0.81
CA SER A 289 2.70 -17.76 -0.49
C SER A 289 4.00 -18.43 -1.01
N THR A 290 4.35 -18.13 -2.25
CA THR A 290 5.65 -18.51 -2.81
C THR A 290 6.76 -17.71 -2.12
N PRO A 291 7.89 -18.33 -1.71
CA PRO A 291 9.04 -17.58 -1.19
C PRO A 291 9.51 -16.51 -2.17
N TYR A 292 9.88 -15.34 -1.65
CA TYR A 292 10.31 -14.23 -2.48
C TYR A 292 11.56 -14.57 -3.29
N THR A 293 11.50 -14.31 -4.59
CA THR A 293 12.67 -14.21 -5.47
C THR A 293 12.47 -13.02 -6.43
N PRO A 294 13.54 -12.35 -6.86
CA PRO A 294 13.41 -11.14 -7.70
C PRO A 294 12.66 -11.36 -9.02
N THR A 295 12.68 -12.57 -9.56
CA THR A 295 12.11 -12.95 -10.86
C THR A 295 11.05 -14.05 -10.75
N GLY A 296 10.69 -14.46 -9.54
CA GLY A 296 9.72 -15.50 -9.30
C GLY A 296 8.28 -15.01 -9.35
N ARG A 297 7.37 -15.96 -9.17
CA ARG A 297 5.95 -15.68 -8.99
C ARG A 297 5.73 -15.02 -7.63
N HIS A 298 4.97 -13.93 -7.61
CA HIS A 298 4.61 -13.23 -6.39
C HIS A 298 3.09 -13.36 -6.17
N ASP A 299 2.72 -14.17 -5.18
CA ASP A 299 1.33 -14.45 -4.80
C ASP A 299 1.06 -14.12 -3.32
N PHE A 300 1.61 -13.01 -2.86
CA PHE A 300 1.65 -12.60 -1.46
C PHE A 300 0.30 -12.12 -0.93
N MET A 301 0.08 -12.28 0.39
CA MET A 301 -0.86 -11.45 1.13
C MET A 301 -0.32 -10.01 1.17
N HIS A 302 -0.51 -9.26 0.08
CA HIS A 302 0.18 -7.98 -0.12
C HIS A 302 -0.56 -6.77 0.47
N ASN A 303 -1.68 -6.97 1.12
CA ASN A 303 -2.37 -5.91 1.84
C ASN A 303 -1.54 -5.32 2.98
N LYS A 304 -1.87 -4.10 3.38
CA LYS A 304 -1.37 -3.36 4.53
C LYS A 304 -2.57 -2.71 5.19
N ILE A 305 -3.41 -3.53 5.81
CA ILE A 305 -4.68 -3.11 6.39
C ILE A 305 -4.69 -3.40 7.89
N LEU A 306 -5.09 -2.39 8.67
CA LEU A 306 -5.59 -2.55 10.04
C LEU A 306 -6.98 -1.91 10.09
N VAL A 307 -7.94 -2.64 10.66
CA VAL A 307 -9.21 -2.06 11.09
C VAL A 307 -9.18 -2.01 12.61
N VAL A 308 -9.23 -0.81 13.17
CA VAL A 308 -9.25 -0.56 14.61
C VAL A 308 -10.57 0.14 14.93
N ASP A 309 -11.49 -0.59 15.56
CA ASP A 309 -12.88 -0.16 15.74
C ASP A 309 -13.52 0.31 14.43
N ASP A 310 -13.77 1.61 14.26
CA ASP A 310 -14.32 2.22 13.06
C ASP A 310 -13.26 2.94 12.21
N THR A 311 -11.98 2.73 12.48
CA THR A 311 -10.88 3.28 11.69
C THR A 311 -10.26 2.23 10.80
N VAL A 312 -10.22 2.49 9.49
CA VAL A 312 -9.40 1.74 8.52
C VAL A 312 -8.07 2.45 8.35
N ILE A 313 -7.00 1.70 8.46
CA ILE A 313 -5.62 2.15 8.22
C ILE A 313 -5.10 1.36 7.03
N THR A 314 -4.76 2.04 5.93
CA THR A 314 -4.29 1.38 4.70
C THR A 314 -3.43 2.30 3.84
N GLY A 315 -2.74 1.74 2.84
CA GLY A 315 -1.85 2.48 1.93
C GLY A 315 -0.72 1.60 1.43
N SER A 316 0.43 2.21 1.14
CA SER A 316 1.63 1.48 0.75
C SER A 316 2.48 1.02 1.94
N TYR A 317 2.24 1.59 3.13
CA TYR A 317 3.04 1.44 4.34
C TYR A 317 2.94 0.02 4.93
N ASN A 318 3.98 -0.79 4.78
CA ASN A 318 4.09 -2.06 5.48
C ASN A 318 4.23 -1.81 6.99
N PHE A 319 3.59 -2.65 7.83
CA PHE A 319 3.73 -2.55 9.29
C PHE A 319 5.11 -3.06 9.73
N SER A 320 6.16 -2.34 9.32
CA SER A 320 7.55 -2.71 9.51
C SER A 320 8.42 -1.51 9.88
N ARG A 321 9.55 -1.77 10.52
CA ARG A 321 10.53 -0.72 10.81
C ARG A 321 11.07 -0.06 9.54
N SER A 322 11.25 -0.82 8.46
CA SER A 322 11.78 -0.28 7.20
C SER A 322 10.85 0.74 6.58
N ALA A 323 9.53 0.57 6.72
CA ALA A 323 8.54 1.49 6.19
C ALA A 323 8.64 2.91 6.78
N GLN A 324 9.16 3.05 8.00
CA GLN A 324 9.41 4.37 8.61
C GLN A 324 10.41 5.22 7.83
N PHE A 325 11.27 4.57 7.04
CA PHE A 325 12.38 5.18 6.32
C PHE A 325 12.25 5.09 4.79
N ASN A 326 11.27 4.36 4.29
CA ASN A 326 10.89 4.35 2.87
C ASN A 326 10.07 5.61 2.55
N ALA A 327 9.94 5.93 1.26
CA ALA A 327 8.86 6.80 0.82
C ALA A 327 7.56 5.99 0.74
N GLU A 328 6.65 6.27 1.65
CA GLU A 328 5.37 5.55 1.83
C GLU A 328 4.24 6.54 2.06
N ASN A 329 3.03 6.12 1.76
CA ASN A 329 1.80 6.80 2.21
C ASN A 329 0.93 5.87 3.03
N ILE A 330 0.20 6.45 3.98
CA ILE A 330 -0.77 5.75 4.80
C ILE A 330 -2.00 6.63 5.02
N LEU A 331 -3.16 6.04 4.89
CA LEU A 331 -4.46 6.65 5.12
C LEU A 331 -5.02 6.18 6.46
N PHE A 332 -5.59 7.11 7.20
CA PHE A 332 -6.44 6.88 8.36
C PHE A 332 -7.85 7.32 7.98
N LEU A 333 -8.77 6.38 7.88
CA LEU A 333 -10.13 6.57 7.36
C LEU A 333 -11.13 6.19 8.45
N GLU A 334 -11.77 7.17 9.06
CA GLU A 334 -12.71 6.96 10.16
C GLU A 334 -14.13 6.91 9.63
N SER A 335 -14.73 5.72 9.59
CA SER A 335 -16.11 5.45 9.17
C SER A 335 -16.51 4.03 9.52
N ALA A 336 -17.62 3.86 10.21
CA ALA A 336 -18.16 2.54 10.56
C ALA A 336 -18.47 1.72 9.29
N ALA A 337 -19.13 2.33 8.29
CA ALA A 337 -19.47 1.63 7.05
C ALA A 337 -18.24 1.15 6.28
N LEU A 338 -17.18 1.96 6.23
CA LEU A 338 -15.94 1.59 5.58
C LEU A 338 -15.21 0.48 6.36
N ALA A 339 -15.17 0.59 7.71
CA ALA A 339 -14.58 -0.42 8.57
C ALA A 339 -15.28 -1.77 8.46
N GLU A 340 -16.62 -1.79 8.31
CA GLU A 340 -17.37 -3.00 8.03
C GLU A 340 -17.03 -3.59 6.66
N SER A 341 -16.94 -2.77 5.61
CA SER A 341 -16.55 -3.22 4.26
C SER A 341 -15.17 -3.90 4.26
N TYR A 342 -14.18 -3.30 4.95
CA TYR A 342 -12.86 -3.90 5.09
C TYR A 342 -12.86 -5.16 5.97
N SER A 343 -13.66 -5.18 7.04
CA SER A 343 -13.80 -6.35 7.91
C SER A 343 -14.40 -7.52 7.14
N PHE A 344 -15.43 -7.27 6.31
CA PHE A 344 -16.05 -8.29 5.45
C PHE A 344 -15.04 -8.89 4.45
N TYR A 345 -14.20 -8.05 3.85
CA TYR A 345 -13.12 -8.52 2.99
C TYR A 345 -12.11 -9.37 3.76
N ILE A 346 -11.72 -8.99 4.97
CA ILE A 346 -10.81 -9.76 5.81
C ILE A 346 -11.43 -11.11 6.19
N ASP A 347 -12.71 -11.15 6.56
CA ASP A 347 -13.45 -12.40 6.85
C ASP A 347 -13.46 -13.34 5.65
N HIS A 348 -13.68 -12.77 4.46
CA HIS A 348 -13.63 -13.53 3.21
C HIS A 348 -12.24 -14.17 3.00
N LEU A 349 -11.17 -13.44 3.19
CA LEU A 349 -9.81 -13.95 3.06
C LEU A 349 -9.47 -14.97 4.15
N GLU A 350 -9.87 -14.73 5.41
CA GLU A 350 -9.70 -15.72 6.47
C GLU A 350 -10.40 -17.05 6.13
N LYS A 351 -11.63 -16.97 5.61
CA LYS A 351 -12.36 -18.17 5.17
C LYS A 351 -11.67 -18.87 4.02
N LYS A 352 -11.16 -18.12 3.05
CA LYS A 352 -10.46 -18.63 1.85
C LYS A 352 -9.19 -19.40 2.23
N TYR A 353 -8.40 -18.88 3.16
CA TYR A 353 -7.08 -19.42 3.50
C TYR A 353 -7.03 -20.23 4.80
N ARG A 354 -8.15 -20.36 5.50
CA ARG A 354 -8.21 -21.23 6.68
C ARG A 354 -8.05 -22.69 6.27
N PRO A 355 -7.09 -23.43 6.86
CA PRO A 355 -6.96 -24.86 6.60
C PRO A 355 -8.30 -25.59 6.80
N ALA A 356 -8.62 -26.51 5.90
CA ALA A 356 -9.75 -27.40 6.13
C ALA A 356 -9.56 -28.13 7.45
N ALA A 357 -10.62 -28.24 8.25
CA ALA A 357 -10.55 -29.01 9.49
C ALA A 357 -10.09 -30.42 9.15
N ALA A 358 -9.00 -30.88 9.75
CA ALA A 358 -8.58 -32.27 9.65
C ALA A 358 -9.71 -33.13 10.23
N HIS A 359 -10.35 -33.96 9.39
CA HIS A 359 -11.37 -34.91 9.81
C HIS A 359 -10.73 -36.11 10.50
#